data_2eb215666441caadca80f4550bcf3f69
#
_entry.id   2eb215666441caadca80f4550bcf3f69
#
_cell.length_a   1.000
_cell.length_b   1.000
_cell.length_c   1.000
_cell.angle_alpha   90.00
_cell.angle_beta   90.00
_cell.angle_gamma   90.00
#
_symmetry.space_group_name_H-M   'P 1'
#
loop_
_entity.id
_entity.type
_entity.pdbx_description
1 polymer ?
#
loop_
_entity_poly.entity_id
_entity_poly.type
_entity_poly.pdbx_seq_one_letter_code
_entity_poly.pdbx_strand_id
1 'polypeptide(L)'
;MPSNASSKPDLVRRGGRARGPAPVQVSLDWDPVGLIAGVDEAGRGPLAGPVVAAAVILDDAHPIAGLADSKVLTALRRERLYDEIRAKALCCSIGEADVAEIEQLNILQATMLAMQRAVEGLRLKPAKVLVDGNRLPHLEVLCEAIVGGDAKVAAISAASIIAKVHRDRWCDALHAQFPQYGFDRHKGYGTAEHLEALRVHGPCPEHRRSFAPVAAVLPA
;
A
#
# COMPACT_ATOMS: atom_id res chain seq x y z
N MET A 1 -27.98 -37.11 55.95
CA MET A 1 -28.59 -36.24 55.00
C MET A 1 -27.52 -35.33 54.39
N PRO A 2 -26.91 -35.61 53.24
CA PRO A 2 -26.02 -34.63 52.58
C PRO A 2 -26.77 -33.88 51.53
N SER A 3 -26.55 -32.56 51.53
CA SER A 3 -27.04 -31.58 50.60
C SER A 3 -26.26 -31.60 49.26
N ASN A 4 -27.00 -31.62 48.20
CA ASN A 4 -26.51 -31.64 46.83
C ASN A 4 -26.18 -30.21 46.39
N ALA A 5 -24.90 -29.89 46.15
CA ALA A 5 -24.45 -28.61 45.58
C ALA A 5 -24.25 -28.78 44.06
N SER A 6 -25.11 -28.14 43.31
CA SER A 6 -25.04 -28.03 41.85
C SER A 6 -23.95 -27.05 41.44
N SER A 7 -22.90 -27.53 40.81
CA SER A 7 -21.84 -26.73 40.18
C SER A 7 -22.28 -26.27 38.79
N LYS A 8 -22.31 -24.96 38.60
CA LYS A 8 -22.47 -24.31 37.27
C LYS A 8 -21.16 -24.41 36.49
N PRO A 9 -21.19 -24.62 35.17
CA PRO A 9 -19.99 -24.62 34.36
C PRO A 9 -19.47 -23.18 34.11
N ASP A 10 -18.18 -23.01 34.28
CA ASP A 10 -17.45 -21.79 34.02
C ASP A 10 -17.53 -21.40 32.54
N LEU A 11 -17.98 -20.16 32.27
CA LEU A 11 -17.90 -19.51 30.99
C LEU A 11 -16.44 -19.17 30.66
N VAL A 12 -15.87 -19.90 29.73
CA VAL A 12 -14.56 -19.62 29.16
C VAL A 12 -14.61 -18.22 28.49
N ARG A 13 -13.95 -17.25 29.10
CA ARG A 13 -13.69 -15.94 28.55
C ARG A 13 -12.84 -16.10 27.27
N ARG A 14 -13.41 -15.82 26.13
CA ARG A 14 -12.67 -15.69 24.87
C ARG A 14 -11.67 -14.56 25.02
N GLY A 15 -10.40 -14.91 24.99
CA GLY A 15 -9.29 -13.97 25.04
C GLY A 15 -9.38 -12.97 23.89
N GLY A 16 -9.50 -11.68 24.24
CA GLY A 16 -9.36 -10.60 23.28
C GLY A 16 -7.95 -10.65 22.67
N ARG A 17 -7.86 -10.67 21.35
CA ARG A 17 -6.59 -10.48 20.66
C ARG A 17 -5.99 -9.15 21.12
N ALA A 18 -4.82 -9.23 21.73
CA ALA A 18 -4.02 -8.07 22.09
C ALA A 18 -3.78 -7.23 20.83
N ARG A 19 -4.17 -5.97 20.87
CA ARG A 19 -3.78 -4.99 19.85
C ARG A 19 -2.26 -4.93 19.88
N GLY A 20 -1.61 -5.18 18.74
CA GLY A 20 -0.19 -4.95 18.58
C GLY A 20 0.18 -3.51 18.97
N PRO A 21 1.41 -3.26 19.39
CA PRO A 21 1.84 -1.94 19.77
C PRO A 21 1.64 -0.97 18.59
N ALA A 22 1.16 0.25 18.91
CA ALA A 22 1.09 1.33 17.95
C ALA A 22 2.49 1.55 17.32
N PRO A 23 2.57 1.93 16.03
CA PRO A 23 3.85 2.22 15.41
C PRO A 23 4.59 3.26 16.22
N VAL A 24 5.76 2.88 16.72
CA VAL A 24 6.64 3.79 17.45
C VAL A 24 7.31 4.65 16.39
N GLN A 25 7.17 5.96 16.53
CA GLN A 25 8.04 6.88 15.79
C GLN A 25 9.45 6.63 16.31
N VAL A 26 10.26 5.89 15.56
CA VAL A 26 11.66 5.68 15.91
C VAL A 26 12.35 7.00 15.66
N SER A 27 12.63 7.75 16.74
CA SER A 27 13.65 8.78 16.71
C SER A 27 14.97 8.04 16.54
N LEU A 28 15.41 7.90 15.30
CA LEU A 28 16.77 7.49 15.03
C LEU A 28 17.65 8.62 15.55
N ASP A 29 18.51 8.36 16.54
CA ASP A 29 19.55 9.25 17.04
C ASP A 29 20.63 9.48 15.97
N TRP A 30 20.19 9.79 14.78
CA TRP A 30 20.97 10.22 13.66
C TRP A 30 20.44 11.58 13.29
N ASP A 31 21.12 12.58 13.74
CA ASP A 31 20.86 13.97 13.43
C ASP A 31 21.25 14.28 11.97
N PRO A 32 20.46 13.97 10.97
CA PRO A 32 20.48 14.75 9.76
C PRO A 32 19.54 15.93 10.06
N VAL A 33 20.14 17.09 10.27
CA VAL A 33 19.41 18.35 10.17
C VAL A 33 18.72 18.35 8.81
N GLY A 34 17.50 17.78 8.71
CA GLY A 34 16.81 17.70 7.44
C GLY A 34 15.51 16.86 7.45
N LEU A 35 14.70 17.05 6.43
CA LEU A 35 13.42 16.39 6.25
C LEU A 35 13.61 14.89 5.90
N ILE A 36 12.77 14.03 6.48
CA ILE A 36 12.75 12.59 6.18
C ILE A 36 11.49 12.26 5.43
N ALA A 37 11.62 11.59 4.28
CA ALA A 37 10.49 11.06 3.52
C ALA A 37 10.32 9.57 3.78
N GLY A 38 9.08 9.10 3.95
CA GLY A 38 8.70 7.69 3.90
C GLY A 38 8.15 7.35 2.53
N VAL A 39 8.47 6.16 2.02
CA VAL A 39 8.04 5.66 0.70
C VAL A 39 7.50 4.24 0.82
N ASP A 40 6.37 3.98 0.18
CA ASP A 40 5.77 2.65 0.03
C ASP A 40 5.02 2.54 -1.29
N GLU A 41 4.68 1.31 -1.72
CA GLU A 41 3.97 1.03 -2.95
C GLU A 41 2.68 0.24 -2.76
N ALA A 42 1.81 0.31 -3.75
CA ALA A 42 0.62 -0.52 -3.91
C ALA A 42 0.52 -1.05 -5.35
N GLY A 43 0.03 -2.27 -5.50
CA GLY A 43 -0.30 -2.79 -6.84
C GLY A 43 0.76 -3.65 -7.51
N ARG A 44 1.71 -4.25 -6.80
CA ARG A 44 2.67 -5.20 -7.40
C ARG A 44 2.04 -6.52 -7.81
N GLY A 45 1.18 -7.09 -6.95
CA GLY A 45 0.57 -8.41 -7.17
C GLY A 45 -0.63 -8.50 -8.11
N PRO A 46 -1.43 -7.44 -8.34
CA PRO A 46 -2.56 -7.46 -9.26
C PRO A 46 -2.20 -7.79 -10.70
N LEU A 47 -3.16 -8.37 -11.44
CA LEU A 47 -3.06 -8.73 -12.85
C LEU A 47 -3.33 -7.56 -13.80
N ALA A 48 -3.81 -6.43 -13.26
CA ALA A 48 -4.19 -5.26 -14.05
C ALA A 48 -3.81 -3.96 -13.36
N GLY A 49 -3.59 -2.92 -14.16
CA GLY A 49 -3.33 -1.55 -13.76
C GLY A 49 -1.90 -1.24 -13.35
N PRO A 50 -1.62 0.03 -13.03
CA PRO A 50 -0.29 0.50 -12.67
C PRO A 50 0.20 -0.07 -11.33
N VAL A 51 1.50 -0.02 -11.12
CA VAL A 51 2.06 0.02 -9.78
C VAL A 51 2.17 1.48 -9.34
N VAL A 52 1.70 1.76 -8.14
CA VAL A 52 1.64 3.11 -7.57
C VAL A 52 2.53 3.16 -6.35
N ALA A 53 3.39 4.17 -6.25
CA ALA A 53 4.15 4.48 -5.06
C ALA A 53 3.77 5.87 -4.54
N ALA A 54 3.95 6.10 -3.26
CA ALA A 54 3.83 7.42 -2.65
C ALA A 54 5.06 7.75 -1.82
N ALA A 55 5.37 9.04 -1.74
CA ALA A 55 6.37 9.60 -0.84
C ALA A 55 5.71 10.65 0.05
N VAL A 56 5.98 10.61 1.35
CA VAL A 56 5.37 11.50 2.34
C VAL A 56 6.43 12.03 3.28
N ILE A 57 6.45 13.36 3.49
CA ILE A 57 7.19 14.04 4.56
C ILE A 57 6.14 14.53 5.56
N LEU A 58 6.15 13.96 6.76
CA LEU A 58 5.24 14.37 7.83
C LEU A 58 5.69 15.68 8.48
N ASP A 59 4.73 16.37 9.08
CA ASP A 59 4.95 17.54 9.92
C ASP A 59 4.90 17.12 11.38
N ASP A 60 6.01 17.23 12.10
CA ASP A 60 6.09 16.89 13.53
C ASP A 60 5.25 17.82 14.40
N ALA A 61 4.94 19.04 13.91
CA ALA A 61 4.06 19.96 14.61
C ALA A 61 2.56 19.58 14.49
N HIS A 62 2.21 18.76 13.50
CA HIS A 62 0.83 18.33 13.23
C HIS A 62 0.72 16.80 13.15
N PRO A 63 0.90 16.07 14.27
CA PRO A 63 0.91 14.62 14.28
C PRO A 63 -0.42 14.03 13.82
N ILE A 64 -0.33 12.91 13.08
CA ILE A 64 -1.48 12.17 12.56
C ILE A 64 -1.65 10.89 13.37
N ALA A 65 -2.78 10.77 14.08
CA ALA A 65 -3.04 9.63 14.94
C ALA A 65 -3.59 8.43 14.16
N GLY A 66 -3.12 7.22 14.50
CA GLY A 66 -3.64 5.96 13.98
C GLY A 66 -3.11 5.59 12.60
N LEU A 67 -1.97 6.14 12.22
CA LEU A 67 -1.18 5.60 11.11
C LEU A 67 -0.80 4.15 11.43
N ALA A 68 -0.97 3.25 10.47
CA ALA A 68 -0.64 1.83 10.56
C ALA A 68 -0.52 1.24 9.15
N ASP A 69 -0.04 0.01 9.03
CA ASP A 69 -0.08 -0.76 7.78
C ASP A 69 -1.47 -0.65 7.14
N SER A 70 -1.52 -0.17 5.90
CA SER A 70 -2.76 0.08 5.17
C SER A 70 -3.64 -1.16 5.02
N LYS A 71 -3.06 -2.37 5.09
CA LYS A 71 -3.77 -3.65 4.95
C LYS A 71 -4.57 -4.03 6.19
N VAL A 72 -4.17 -3.53 7.39
CA VAL A 72 -4.91 -3.79 8.63
C VAL A 72 -6.00 -2.75 8.91
N LEU A 73 -6.02 -1.65 8.16
CA LEU A 73 -7.04 -0.61 8.26
C LEU A 73 -8.28 -0.96 7.44
N THR A 74 -9.46 -0.57 7.91
CA THR A 74 -10.67 -0.61 7.08
C THR A 74 -10.61 0.41 5.94
N ALA A 75 -11.34 0.17 4.85
CA ALA A 75 -11.40 1.12 3.73
C ALA A 75 -11.80 2.54 4.17
N LEU A 76 -12.85 2.65 5.00
CA LEU A 76 -13.30 3.95 5.53
C LEU A 76 -12.21 4.65 6.37
N ARG A 77 -11.44 3.90 7.16
CA ARG A 77 -10.35 4.47 7.96
C ARG A 77 -9.21 4.94 7.07
N ARG A 78 -8.86 4.17 6.02
CA ARG A 78 -7.85 4.58 5.03
C ARG A 78 -8.23 5.86 4.32
N GLU A 79 -9.49 6.00 3.87
CA GLU A 79 -9.99 7.21 3.20
C GLU A 79 -9.86 8.45 4.10
N ARG A 80 -10.28 8.34 5.38
CA ARG A 80 -10.13 9.44 6.34
C ARG A 80 -8.67 9.83 6.57
N LEU A 81 -7.80 8.84 6.72
CA LEU A 81 -6.37 9.08 6.91
C LEU A 81 -5.72 9.65 5.64
N TYR A 82 -6.16 9.24 4.46
CA TYR A 82 -5.70 9.81 3.19
C TYR A 82 -5.94 11.32 3.17
N ASP A 83 -7.15 11.77 3.49
CA ASP A 83 -7.48 13.19 3.52
C ASP A 83 -6.68 13.93 4.62
N GLU A 84 -6.54 13.32 5.80
CA GLU A 84 -5.78 13.89 6.91
C GLU A 84 -4.28 14.01 6.58
N ILE A 85 -3.67 13.00 5.95
CA ILE A 85 -2.27 13.04 5.50
C ILE A 85 -2.07 14.16 4.49
N ARG A 86 -2.95 14.27 3.49
CA ARG A 86 -2.87 15.32 2.48
C ARG A 86 -3.02 16.73 3.04
N ALA A 87 -3.78 16.89 4.12
CA ALA A 87 -4.01 18.18 4.78
C ALA A 87 -2.86 18.57 5.72
N LYS A 88 -2.25 17.61 6.42
CA LYS A 88 -1.31 17.88 7.51
C LYS A 88 0.16 17.61 7.19
N ALA A 89 0.46 16.73 6.24
CA ALA A 89 1.85 16.47 5.87
C ALA A 89 2.50 17.73 5.27
N LEU A 90 3.79 17.91 5.51
CA LEU A 90 4.57 18.98 4.87
C LEU A 90 4.48 18.90 3.35
N CYS A 91 4.61 17.70 2.80
CA CYS A 91 4.26 17.39 1.41
C CYS A 91 4.08 15.89 1.20
N CYS A 92 3.35 15.54 0.14
CA CYS A 92 3.27 14.19 -0.36
C CYS A 92 3.24 14.22 -1.89
N SER A 93 3.71 13.14 -2.50
CA SER A 93 3.71 12.95 -3.94
C SER A 93 3.37 11.50 -4.27
N ILE A 94 2.85 11.27 -5.46
CA ILE A 94 2.50 9.97 -6.00
C ILE A 94 3.28 9.78 -7.29
N GLY A 95 3.88 8.61 -7.45
CA GLY A 95 4.52 8.18 -8.68
C GLY A 95 3.88 6.87 -9.15
N GLU A 96 3.72 6.73 -10.44
CA GLU A 96 3.12 5.55 -11.07
C GLU A 96 4.05 5.00 -12.14
N ALA A 97 3.98 3.68 -12.35
CA ALA A 97 4.45 3.06 -13.58
C ALA A 97 3.28 2.26 -14.17
N ASP A 98 2.95 2.56 -15.41
CA ASP A 98 1.80 2.00 -16.11
C ASP A 98 2.03 0.56 -16.57
N VAL A 99 1.02 -0.01 -17.22
CA VAL A 99 1.09 -1.40 -17.72
C VAL A 99 2.19 -1.55 -18.79
N ALA A 100 2.36 -0.57 -19.67
CA ALA A 100 3.39 -0.65 -20.71
C ALA A 100 4.80 -0.64 -20.11
N GLU A 101 5.03 0.18 -19.10
CA GLU A 101 6.30 0.23 -18.36
C GLU A 101 6.54 -1.07 -17.56
N ILE A 102 5.48 -1.66 -16.97
CA ILE A 102 5.58 -2.96 -16.29
C ILE A 102 5.97 -4.05 -17.28
N GLU A 103 5.38 -4.08 -18.47
CA GLU A 103 5.71 -5.05 -19.53
C GLU A 103 7.15 -4.91 -20.01
N GLN A 104 7.63 -3.67 -20.13
CA GLN A 104 8.99 -3.39 -20.61
C GLN A 104 10.06 -3.64 -19.54
N LEU A 105 9.80 -3.27 -18.29
CA LEU A 105 10.81 -3.22 -17.23
C LEU A 105 10.75 -4.42 -16.28
N ASN A 106 9.67 -5.18 -16.25
CA ASN A 106 9.15 -6.05 -15.22
C ASN A 106 8.65 -5.30 -13.96
N ILE A 107 7.84 -6.01 -13.14
CA ILE A 107 7.17 -5.40 -11.98
C ILE A 107 8.15 -4.85 -10.92
N LEU A 108 9.32 -5.46 -10.74
CA LEU A 108 10.29 -4.98 -9.76
C LEU A 108 10.87 -3.62 -10.18
N GLN A 109 11.32 -3.50 -11.43
CA GLN A 109 11.92 -2.26 -11.94
C GLN A 109 10.86 -1.17 -12.10
N ALA A 110 9.64 -1.52 -12.53
CA ALA A 110 8.51 -0.58 -12.56
C ALA A 110 8.15 -0.05 -11.17
N THR A 111 8.24 -0.90 -10.12
CA THR A 111 8.06 -0.45 -8.74
C THR A 111 9.15 0.56 -8.34
N MET A 112 10.41 0.27 -8.66
CA MET A 112 11.51 1.21 -8.37
C MET A 112 11.35 2.54 -9.11
N LEU A 113 10.88 2.51 -10.36
CA LEU A 113 10.56 3.69 -11.14
C LEU A 113 9.42 4.51 -10.51
N ALA A 114 8.35 3.85 -10.08
CA ALA A 114 7.25 4.52 -9.39
C ALA A 114 7.71 5.19 -8.09
N MET A 115 8.54 4.51 -7.28
CA MET A 115 9.12 5.07 -6.05
C MET A 115 10.04 6.27 -6.35
N GLN A 116 10.88 6.17 -7.38
CA GLN A 116 11.72 7.27 -7.83
C GLN A 116 10.87 8.50 -8.20
N ARG A 117 9.85 8.33 -9.03
CA ARG A 117 8.93 9.39 -9.43
C ARG A 117 8.20 10.02 -8.24
N ALA A 118 7.80 9.18 -7.25
CA ALA A 118 7.17 9.68 -6.04
C ALA A 118 8.10 10.59 -5.24
N VAL A 119 9.36 10.23 -5.07
CA VAL A 119 10.35 11.05 -4.35
C VAL A 119 10.72 12.31 -5.13
N GLU A 120 10.97 12.20 -6.43
CA GLU A 120 11.30 13.33 -7.31
C GLU A 120 10.14 14.35 -7.40
N GLY A 121 8.89 13.88 -7.30
CA GLY A 121 7.69 14.73 -7.29
C GLY A 121 7.44 15.49 -5.98
N LEU A 122 8.22 15.24 -4.92
CA LEU A 122 8.11 16.00 -3.67
C LEU A 122 8.54 17.45 -3.89
N ARG A 123 7.71 18.40 -3.48
CA ARG A 123 8.04 19.85 -3.54
C ARG A 123 9.15 20.27 -2.58
N LEU A 124 9.36 19.50 -1.51
CA LEU A 124 10.44 19.67 -0.55
C LEU A 124 11.43 18.53 -0.73
N LYS A 125 12.73 18.85 -0.78
CA LYS A 125 13.78 17.84 -0.92
C LYS A 125 14.08 17.20 0.44
N PRO A 126 13.90 15.87 0.58
CA PRO A 126 14.29 15.18 1.81
C PRO A 126 15.83 15.08 1.91
N ALA A 127 16.35 15.10 3.14
CA ALA A 127 17.75 14.76 3.42
C ALA A 127 17.96 13.24 3.47
N LYS A 128 16.87 12.48 3.77
CA LYS A 128 16.88 11.02 3.83
C LYS A 128 15.53 10.47 3.40
N VAL A 129 15.56 9.32 2.73
CA VAL A 129 14.37 8.56 2.29
C VAL A 129 14.38 7.19 2.95
N LEU A 130 13.28 6.85 3.63
CA LEU A 130 13.03 5.54 4.24
C LEU A 130 12.03 4.80 3.35
N VAL A 131 12.40 3.64 2.84
CA VAL A 131 11.63 2.86 1.86
C VAL A 131 11.14 1.57 2.50
N ASP A 132 9.86 1.23 2.36
CA ASP A 132 9.38 -0.09 2.77
C ASP A 132 10.02 -1.21 1.95
N GLY A 133 10.34 -2.32 2.62
CA GLY A 133 10.90 -3.50 1.98
C GLY A 133 12.42 -3.61 2.06
N ASN A 134 13.03 -4.31 1.10
CA ASN A 134 14.46 -4.66 1.07
C ASN A 134 15.18 -4.21 -0.21
N ARG A 135 14.56 -3.37 -1.02
CA ARG A 135 15.10 -2.81 -2.27
C ARG A 135 14.97 -1.30 -2.26
N LEU A 136 15.90 -0.63 -2.91
CA LEU A 136 15.94 0.81 -2.99
C LEU A 136 15.81 1.27 -4.44
N PRO A 137 15.02 2.32 -4.71
CA PRO A 137 15.05 3.02 -5.99
C PRO A 137 16.40 3.73 -6.19
N HIS A 138 16.72 4.04 -7.42
CA HIS A 138 17.90 4.83 -7.73
C HIS A 138 17.60 6.32 -7.48
N LEU A 139 18.18 6.89 -6.43
CA LEU A 139 18.00 8.28 -6.01
C LEU A 139 19.34 8.90 -5.64
N GLU A 140 19.46 10.21 -5.83
CA GLU A 140 20.65 10.98 -5.44
C GLU A 140 20.69 11.32 -3.95
N VAL A 141 19.65 10.99 -3.19
CA VAL A 141 19.51 11.22 -1.76
C VAL A 141 19.82 9.94 -0.97
N LEU A 142 20.27 10.11 0.29
CA LEU A 142 20.50 8.97 1.17
C LEU A 142 19.20 8.16 1.37
N CYS A 143 19.27 6.86 1.06
CA CYS A 143 18.14 5.94 1.16
C CYS A 143 18.42 4.80 2.13
N GLU A 144 17.39 4.38 2.85
CA GLU A 144 17.43 3.21 3.74
C GLU A 144 16.21 2.34 3.52
N ALA A 145 16.42 1.03 3.34
CA ALA A 145 15.33 0.05 3.22
C ALA A 145 14.96 -0.47 4.61
N ILE A 146 13.64 -0.46 4.92
CA ILE A 146 13.11 -0.90 6.20
C ILE A 146 12.07 -1.99 5.97
N VAL A 147 12.40 -3.23 6.26
CA VAL A 147 11.48 -4.37 6.13
C VAL A 147 10.32 -4.22 7.09
N GLY A 148 9.09 -4.16 6.55
CA GLY A 148 7.86 -3.91 7.30
C GLY A 148 7.84 -2.50 7.88
N GLY A 149 8.37 -1.53 7.15
CA GLY A 149 8.45 -0.13 7.53
C GLY A 149 7.07 0.51 7.70
N ASP A 150 6.08 0.06 6.94
CA ASP A 150 4.67 0.46 7.04
C ASP A 150 4.05 0.25 8.42
N ALA A 151 4.55 -0.72 9.19
CA ALA A 151 4.17 -0.96 10.57
C ALA A 151 5.07 -0.28 11.62
N LYS A 152 6.22 0.27 11.23
CA LYS A 152 7.27 0.74 12.14
C LYS A 152 7.54 2.24 12.06
N VAL A 153 7.36 2.83 10.87
CA VAL A 153 7.73 4.22 10.58
C VAL A 153 6.50 4.99 10.09
N ALA A 154 6.12 6.01 10.82
CA ALA A 154 4.91 6.79 10.55
C ALA A 154 4.87 7.36 9.11
N ALA A 155 5.99 7.86 8.59
CA ALA A 155 6.06 8.40 7.24
C ALA A 155 5.85 7.31 6.16
N ILE A 156 6.36 6.08 6.39
CA ILE A 156 6.12 4.93 5.50
C ILE A 156 4.65 4.47 5.61
N SER A 157 4.09 4.41 6.84
CA SER A 157 2.66 4.12 7.02
C SER A 157 1.77 5.11 6.27
N ALA A 158 2.11 6.41 6.31
CA ALA A 158 1.39 7.44 5.57
C ALA A 158 1.51 7.23 4.05
N ALA A 159 2.70 6.91 3.55
CA ALA A 159 2.93 6.60 2.13
C ALA A 159 2.12 5.36 1.68
N SER A 160 2.10 4.30 2.50
CA SER A 160 1.30 3.09 2.27
C SER A 160 -0.19 3.43 2.08
N ILE A 161 -0.74 4.27 2.95
CA ILE A 161 -2.15 4.70 2.88
C ILE A 161 -2.40 5.51 1.60
N ILE A 162 -1.53 6.48 1.28
CA ILE A 162 -1.67 7.31 0.07
C ILE A 162 -1.63 6.44 -1.19
N ALA A 163 -0.63 5.57 -1.33
CA ALA A 163 -0.49 4.69 -2.48
C ALA A 163 -1.69 3.74 -2.62
N LYS A 164 -2.14 3.15 -1.50
CA LYS A 164 -3.26 2.20 -1.49
C LYS A 164 -4.59 2.84 -1.87
N VAL A 165 -4.93 3.98 -1.27
CA VAL A 165 -6.20 4.68 -1.57
C VAL A 165 -6.20 5.18 -3.00
N HIS A 166 -5.11 5.78 -3.47
CA HIS A 166 -5.01 6.25 -4.86
C HIS A 166 -5.24 5.11 -5.85
N ARG A 167 -4.58 3.97 -5.63
CA ARG A 167 -4.72 2.81 -6.49
C ARG A 167 -6.11 2.16 -6.42
N ASP A 168 -6.74 2.13 -5.25
CA ASP A 168 -8.10 1.61 -5.10
C ASP A 168 -9.11 2.47 -5.88
N ARG A 169 -8.99 3.80 -5.82
CA ARG A 169 -9.80 4.75 -6.61
C ARG A 169 -9.56 4.59 -8.11
N TRP A 170 -8.32 4.33 -8.53
CA TRP A 170 -7.99 4.01 -9.92
C TRP A 170 -8.72 2.74 -10.39
N CYS A 171 -8.75 1.69 -9.55
CA CYS A 171 -9.48 0.46 -9.86
C CYS A 171 -11.00 0.67 -9.96
N ASP A 172 -11.57 1.56 -9.14
CA ASP A 172 -13.00 1.91 -9.21
C ASP A 172 -13.32 2.65 -10.52
N ALA A 173 -12.45 3.55 -10.96
CA ALA A 173 -12.58 4.21 -12.25
C ALA A 173 -12.42 3.22 -13.44
N LEU A 174 -11.51 2.24 -13.31
CA LEU A 174 -11.37 1.19 -14.32
C LEU A 174 -12.61 0.28 -14.37
N HIS A 175 -13.22 -0.03 -13.23
CA HIS A 175 -14.45 -0.82 -13.18
C HIS A 175 -15.59 -0.15 -13.95
N ALA A 176 -15.70 1.18 -13.89
CA ALA A 176 -16.71 1.91 -14.65
C ALA A 176 -16.52 1.75 -16.18
N GLN A 177 -15.31 1.55 -16.66
CA GLN A 177 -15.00 1.32 -18.08
C GLN A 177 -15.13 -0.15 -18.49
N PHE A 178 -14.81 -1.07 -17.59
CA PHE A 178 -14.77 -2.52 -17.82
C PHE A 178 -15.49 -3.29 -16.70
N PRO A 179 -16.82 -3.10 -16.55
CA PRO A 179 -17.56 -3.65 -15.40
C PRO A 179 -17.57 -5.19 -15.34
N GLN A 180 -17.36 -5.85 -16.48
CA GLN A 180 -17.37 -7.32 -16.60
C GLN A 180 -16.26 -8.01 -15.81
N TYR A 181 -15.17 -7.29 -15.43
CA TYR A 181 -14.06 -7.88 -14.67
C TYR A 181 -14.22 -7.76 -13.15
N GLY A 182 -15.02 -6.82 -12.62
CA GLY A 182 -15.22 -6.66 -11.18
C GLY A 182 -14.06 -5.99 -10.44
N PHE A 183 -13.34 -5.06 -11.09
CA PHE A 183 -12.18 -4.35 -10.50
C PHE A 183 -12.48 -3.57 -9.23
N ASP A 184 -13.73 -3.14 -9.03
CA ASP A 184 -14.21 -2.48 -7.82
C ASP A 184 -14.13 -3.37 -6.57
N ARG A 185 -14.23 -4.69 -6.73
CA ARG A 185 -14.21 -5.65 -5.62
C ARG A 185 -12.81 -6.13 -5.33
N HIS A 186 -12.16 -6.73 -6.29
CA HIS A 186 -10.86 -7.40 -6.10
C HIS A 186 -9.65 -6.53 -6.46
N LYS A 187 -9.84 -5.27 -6.90
CA LYS A 187 -8.77 -4.30 -7.19
C LYS A 187 -7.66 -4.84 -8.11
N GLY A 188 -8.07 -5.70 -9.05
CA GLY A 188 -7.19 -6.32 -10.05
C GLY A 188 -6.44 -7.56 -9.57
N TYR A 189 -6.59 -8.02 -8.34
CA TYR A 189 -5.99 -9.27 -7.87
C TYR A 189 -6.60 -10.49 -8.57
N GLY A 190 -5.80 -11.56 -8.74
CA GLY A 190 -6.19 -12.79 -9.42
C GLY A 190 -7.11 -13.68 -8.58
N THR A 191 -8.26 -13.16 -8.19
CA THR A 191 -9.33 -13.94 -7.54
C THR A 191 -9.99 -14.88 -8.54
N ALA A 192 -10.71 -15.90 -8.06
CA ALA A 192 -11.46 -16.82 -8.92
C ALA A 192 -12.40 -16.07 -9.88
N GLU A 193 -13.07 -15.02 -9.39
CA GLU A 193 -13.93 -14.15 -10.19
C GLU A 193 -13.17 -13.44 -11.31
N HIS A 194 -11.99 -12.87 -11.00
CA HIS A 194 -11.18 -12.18 -12.00
C HIS A 194 -10.62 -13.14 -13.06
N LEU A 195 -10.16 -14.32 -12.64
CA LEU A 195 -9.65 -15.34 -13.54
C LEU A 195 -10.74 -15.88 -14.47
N GLU A 196 -11.97 -16.07 -13.98
CA GLU A 196 -13.10 -16.46 -14.80
C GLU A 196 -13.51 -15.35 -15.79
N ALA A 197 -13.52 -14.09 -15.35
CA ALA A 197 -13.77 -12.96 -16.25
C ALA A 197 -12.71 -12.88 -17.37
N LEU A 198 -11.43 -13.10 -17.05
CA LEU A 198 -10.37 -13.18 -18.04
C LEU A 198 -10.58 -14.31 -19.05
N ARG A 199 -11.01 -15.49 -18.58
CA ARG A 199 -11.29 -16.66 -19.46
C ARG A 199 -12.44 -16.38 -20.41
N VAL A 200 -13.50 -15.67 -19.95
CA VAL A 200 -14.71 -15.40 -20.74
C VAL A 200 -14.52 -14.24 -21.71
N HIS A 201 -13.89 -13.14 -21.25
CA HIS A 201 -13.83 -11.87 -21.98
C HIS A 201 -12.45 -11.58 -22.59
N GLY A 202 -11.44 -12.41 -22.30
CA GLY A 202 -10.05 -12.09 -22.64
C GLY A 202 -9.52 -10.91 -21.80
N PRO A 203 -8.28 -10.48 -22.01
CA PRO A 203 -7.69 -9.35 -21.29
C PRO A 203 -8.09 -8.00 -21.92
N CYS A 204 -8.46 -7.02 -21.10
CA CYS A 204 -8.56 -5.62 -21.54
C CYS A 204 -7.15 -4.97 -21.64
N PRO A 205 -7.01 -3.74 -22.19
CA PRO A 205 -5.73 -3.06 -22.34
C PRO A 205 -4.94 -2.90 -21.04
N GLU A 206 -5.64 -2.81 -19.92
CA GLU A 206 -5.03 -2.61 -18.60
C GLU A 206 -4.53 -3.90 -17.93
N HIS A 207 -4.67 -5.05 -18.59
CA HIS A 207 -4.11 -6.29 -18.06
C HIS A 207 -2.63 -6.44 -18.39
N ARG A 208 -1.87 -6.91 -17.40
CA ARG A 208 -0.42 -7.17 -17.50
C ARG A 208 -0.18 -8.50 -18.20
N ARG A 209 0.10 -8.43 -19.49
CA ARG A 209 0.19 -9.63 -20.38
C ARG A 209 1.33 -10.56 -20.04
N SER A 210 2.42 -10.07 -19.43
CA SER A 210 3.54 -10.86 -18.96
C SER A 210 3.24 -11.65 -17.67
N PHE A 211 2.15 -11.34 -16.97
CA PHE A 211 1.75 -12.10 -15.78
C PHE A 211 1.12 -13.43 -16.18
N ALA A 212 1.61 -14.53 -15.59
CA ALA A 212 1.24 -15.89 -16.00
C ALA A 212 -0.29 -16.14 -16.15
N PRO A 213 -1.19 -15.69 -15.24
CA PRO A 213 -2.62 -15.89 -15.43
C PRO A 213 -3.20 -15.15 -16.63
N VAL A 214 -2.64 -13.99 -17.00
CA VAL A 214 -3.08 -13.21 -18.17
C VAL A 214 -2.49 -13.84 -19.44
N ALA A 215 -1.19 -14.20 -19.41
CA ALA A 215 -0.53 -14.86 -20.53
C ALA A 215 -1.24 -16.15 -20.95
N ALA A 216 -1.78 -16.90 -19.99
CA ALA A 216 -2.46 -18.18 -20.23
C ALA A 216 -3.77 -18.07 -21.04
N VAL A 217 -4.37 -16.89 -21.14
CA VAL A 217 -5.62 -16.63 -21.90
C VAL A 217 -5.39 -15.84 -23.18
N LEU A 218 -4.14 -15.52 -23.52
CA LEU A 218 -3.80 -14.90 -24.79
C LEU A 218 -3.84 -15.94 -25.92
N PRO A 219 -4.27 -15.56 -27.13
CA PRO A 219 -4.16 -16.43 -28.28
C PRO A 219 -2.67 -16.75 -28.57
N ALA A 220 -2.42 -17.99 -28.99
CA ALA A 220 -1.10 -18.46 -29.38
C ALA A 220 -0.57 -17.71 -30.63
#